data_1e684284178f39d6e17a30699fc4833f
#
_entry.id   1e684284178f39d6e17a30699fc4833f
#
_cell.length_a   1.000
_cell.length_b   1.000
_cell.length_c   1.000
_cell.angle_alpha   90.00
_cell.angle_beta   90.00
_cell.angle_gamma   90.00
#
_symmetry.space_group_name_H-M   'P 1'
#
loop_
_entity.id
_entity.type
_entity.pdbx_description
1 polymer ?
#
loop_
_entity_poly.entity_id
_entity_poly.type
_entity_poly.pdbx_seq_one_letter_code
_entity_poly.pdbx_strand_id
1 'polypeptide(L)'
;MNTLNRSLWAVVVLLLITHAANAAEPPANLCSLLPVAVVNQVLGATYSSPAKTVAPRPFPNTNEGTDCTYKSSHHTLLFRIYIDPSPKAATDLFAKLKFYFGSGSTPVTNLGDEAYIDANHGLHVRKGKARFFIDGEATNQQRETLATGIAGQL
;
A
#
# COMPACT_ATOMS: atom_id res chain seq x y z
N MET A 1 -62.39 -13.09 39.21
CA MET A 1 -61.74 -14.01 38.29
C MET A 1 -60.69 -13.15 37.57
N ASN A 2 -59.43 -13.29 38.00
CA ASN A 2 -58.30 -12.51 37.54
C ASN A 2 -57.54 -13.28 36.44
N THR A 3 -57.51 -12.75 35.24
CA THR A 3 -56.65 -13.22 34.17
C THR A 3 -55.33 -12.45 34.16
N LEU A 4 -54.25 -13.11 34.61
CA LEU A 4 -52.90 -12.60 34.53
C LEU A 4 -52.44 -12.54 33.07
N ASN A 5 -52.20 -11.33 32.59
CA ASN A 5 -51.56 -11.08 31.29
C ASN A 5 -50.02 -11.16 31.47
N ARG A 6 -49.39 -12.27 31.03
CA ARG A 6 -47.93 -12.47 31.01
C ARG A 6 -47.40 -11.90 29.71
N SER A 7 -46.90 -10.68 29.75
CA SER A 7 -46.11 -10.09 28.65
C SER A 7 -44.74 -10.76 28.59
N LEU A 8 -44.50 -11.60 27.59
CA LEU A 8 -43.17 -12.12 27.25
C LEU A 8 -42.35 -11.01 26.59
N TRP A 9 -41.35 -10.52 27.29
CA TRP A 9 -40.28 -9.68 26.72
C TRP A 9 -39.30 -10.59 25.99
N ALA A 10 -39.37 -10.62 24.67
CA ALA A 10 -38.35 -11.23 23.83
C ALA A 10 -37.12 -10.33 23.78
N VAL A 11 -36.08 -10.67 24.50
CA VAL A 11 -34.76 -10.03 24.39
C VAL A 11 -34.09 -10.50 23.11
N VAL A 12 -34.12 -9.68 22.07
CA VAL A 12 -33.35 -9.90 20.85
C VAL A 12 -31.91 -9.48 21.13
N VAL A 13 -31.04 -10.46 21.43
CA VAL A 13 -29.59 -10.24 21.51
C VAL A 13 -29.05 -10.15 20.08
N LEU A 14 -28.81 -8.92 19.62
CA LEU A 14 -28.16 -8.64 18.35
C LEU A 14 -26.65 -8.96 18.50
N LEU A 15 -26.23 -10.16 18.08
CA LEU A 15 -24.81 -10.50 17.98
C LEU A 15 -24.19 -9.69 16.85
N LEU A 16 -23.53 -8.58 17.20
CA LEU A 16 -22.64 -7.84 16.31
C LEU A 16 -21.40 -8.71 16.08
N ILE A 17 -21.40 -9.51 15.02
CA ILE A 17 -20.21 -10.20 14.53
C ILE A 17 -19.33 -9.13 13.87
N THR A 18 -18.40 -8.57 14.63
CA THR A 18 -17.32 -7.73 14.09
C THR A 18 -16.41 -8.64 13.27
N HIS A 19 -16.60 -8.66 11.96
CA HIS A 19 -15.61 -9.23 11.05
C HIS A 19 -14.36 -8.36 11.14
N ALA A 20 -13.38 -8.76 11.95
CA ALA A 20 -12.02 -8.27 11.81
C ALA A 20 -11.58 -8.68 10.40
N ALA A 21 -11.53 -7.74 9.48
CA ALA A 21 -10.93 -7.95 8.18
C ALA A 21 -9.46 -8.32 8.45
N ASN A 22 -9.15 -9.62 8.42
CA ASN A 22 -7.77 -10.07 8.44
C ASN A 22 -7.12 -9.49 7.17
N ALA A 23 -6.24 -8.51 7.35
CA ALA A 23 -5.39 -8.05 6.25
C ALA A 23 -4.67 -9.29 5.68
N ALA A 24 -4.84 -9.53 4.40
CA ALA A 24 -4.22 -10.67 3.74
C ALA A 24 -2.70 -10.60 3.94
N GLU A 25 -2.08 -11.75 4.17
CA GLU A 25 -0.62 -11.79 4.25
C GLU A 25 -0.03 -11.43 2.88
N PRO A 26 0.96 -10.50 2.82
CA PRO A 26 1.58 -10.13 1.55
C PRO A 26 2.15 -11.36 0.83
N PRO A 27 2.08 -11.43 -0.52
CA PRO A 27 2.56 -12.57 -1.27
C PRO A 27 4.08 -12.75 -1.10
N ALA A 28 4.56 -14.00 -1.14
CA ALA A 28 5.99 -14.31 -1.04
C ALA A 28 6.82 -13.61 -2.14
N ASN A 29 6.25 -13.41 -3.32
CA ASN A 29 6.83 -12.56 -4.37
C ASN A 29 6.16 -11.19 -4.36
N LEU A 30 6.76 -10.20 -3.70
CA LEU A 30 6.21 -8.85 -3.60
C LEU A 30 6.10 -8.14 -4.96
N CYS A 31 6.88 -8.51 -5.97
CA CYS A 31 6.74 -7.95 -7.32
C CYS A 31 5.43 -8.38 -8.01
N SER A 32 4.79 -9.45 -7.55
CA SER A 32 3.49 -9.87 -8.10
C SER A 32 2.34 -8.93 -7.74
N LEU A 33 2.52 -8.04 -6.75
CA LEU A 33 1.57 -6.97 -6.42
C LEU A 33 1.41 -5.95 -7.57
N LEU A 34 2.40 -5.86 -8.46
CA LEU A 34 2.36 -5.01 -9.65
C LEU A 34 2.72 -5.84 -10.90
N PRO A 35 1.76 -6.59 -11.49
CA PRO A 35 2.00 -7.37 -12.70
C PRO A 35 2.42 -6.48 -13.88
N VAL A 36 3.36 -6.95 -14.72
CA VAL A 36 3.84 -6.20 -15.89
C VAL A 36 2.71 -5.83 -16.87
N ALA A 37 1.68 -6.67 -16.98
CA ALA A 37 0.51 -6.38 -17.81
C ALA A 37 -0.23 -5.12 -17.36
N VAL A 38 -0.34 -4.90 -16.03
CA VAL A 38 -0.94 -3.68 -15.45
C VAL A 38 -0.06 -2.47 -15.73
N VAL A 39 1.27 -2.60 -15.57
CA VAL A 39 2.23 -1.54 -15.90
C VAL A 39 2.08 -1.13 -17.36
N ASN A 40 2.06 -2.09 -18.27
CA ASN A 40 1.91 -1.84 -19.72
C ASN A 40 0.59 -1.14 -20.06
N GLN A 41 -0.51 -1.59 -19.43
CA GLN A 41 -1.82 -1.00 -19.64
C GLN A 41 -1.89 0.45 -19.15
N VAL A 42 -1.37 0.74 -17.98
CA VAL A 42 -1.45 2.08 -17.36
C VAL A 42 -0.48 3.06 -18.02
N LEU A 43 0.73 2.62 -18.32
CA LEU A 43 1.76 3.49 -18.90
C LEU A 43 1.70 3.60 -20.42
N GLY A 44 0.94 2.72 -21.10
CA GLY A 44 0.81 2.75 -22.56
C GLY A 44 2.09 2.37 -23.31
N ALA A 45 3.00 1.61 -22.66
CA ALA A 45 4.27 1.19 -23.23
C ALA A 45 4.56 -0.27 -22.87
N THR A 46 5.44 -0.93 -23.64
CA THR A 46 5.84 -2.32 -23.39
C THR A 46 7.04 -2.36 -22.45
N TYR A 47 6.81 -2.82 -21.23
CA TYR A 47 7.84 -3.10 -20.22
C TYR A 47 8.14 -4.59 -20.16
N SER A 48 9.36 -4.95 -19.80
CA SER A 48 9.75 -6.31 -19.45
C SER A 48 9.23 -6.69 -18.06
N SER A 49 9.15 -8.00 -17.77
CA SER A 49 8.93 -8.48 -16.40
C SER A 49 9.97 -7.87 -15.45
N PRO A 50 9.59 -7.55 -14.21
CA PRO A 50 10.48 -6.83 -13.32
C PRO A 50 11.70 -7.65 -12.91
N ALA A 51 12.87 -7.01 -12.91
CA ALA A 51 14.04 -7.50 -12.20
C ALA A 51 13.84 -7.26 -10.70
N LYS A 52 13.90 -8.35 -9.91
CA LYS A 52 13.78 -8.29 -8.45
C LYS A 52 15.16 -8.17 -7.82
N THR A 53 15.34 -7.18 -6.95
CA THR A 53 16.55 -7.01 -6.13
C THR A 53 16.18 -6.65 -4.69
N VAL A 54 17.15 -6.74 -3.79
CA VAL A 54 16.98 -6.28 -2.40
C VAL A 54 17.05 -4.76 -2.37
N ALA A 55 16.02 -4.12 -1.84
CA ALA A 55 16.04 -2.69 -1.58
C ALA A 55 16.82 -2.40 -0.28
N PRO A 56 17.68 -1.38 -0.26
CA PRO A 56 18.44 -1.03 0.91
C PRO A 56 17.54 -0.59 2.07
N ARG A 57 18.01 -0.81 3.29
CA ARG A 57 17.33 -0.34 4.50
C ARG A 57 17.30 1.18 4.49
N PRO A 58 16.14 1.82 4.70
CA PRO A 58 16.04 3.27 4.70
C PRO A 58 16.74 3.91 5.91
N PHE A 59 16.84 3.16 7.03
CA PHE A 59 17.53 3.56 8.25
C PHE A 59 18.23 2.35 8.89
N PRO A 60 19.24 2.54 9.75
CA PRO A 60 19.80 1.47 10.59
C PRO A 60 18.67 0.77 11.38
N ASN A 61 18.79 -0.54 11.55
CA ASN A 61 17.84 -1.38 12.30
C ASN A 61 16.42 -1.46 11.74
N THR A 62 16.23 -1.12 10.45
CA THR A 62 14.97 -1.36 9.72
C THR A 62 15.09 -2.59 8.81
N ASN A 63 13.95 -3.07 8.32
CA ASN A 63 13.94 -4.18 7.37
C ASN A 63 14.47 -3.74 6.01
N GLU A 64 15.09 -4.69 5.31
CA GLU A 64 15.31 -4.59 3.88
C GLU A 64 13.98 -4.67 3.13
N GLY A 65 13.93 -4.06 1.97
CA GLY A 65 12.78 -4.10 1.08
C GLY A 65 13.03 -4.99 -0.14
N THR A 66 12.09 -4.90 -1.05
CA THR A 66 12.18 -5.49 -2.38
C THR A 66 12.05 -4.39 -3.42
N ASP A 67 12.99 -4.33 -4.35
CA ASP A 67 12.91 -3.53 -5.57
C ASP A 67 12.44 -4.39 -6.74
N CYS A 68 11.46 -3.88 -7.46
CA CYS A 68 10.92 -4.46 -8.69
C CYS A 68 11.11 -3.42 -9.80
N THR A 69 12.10 -3.63 -10.65
CA THR A 69 12.46 -2.69 -11.72
C THR A 69 11.92 -3.17 -13.06
N TYR A 70 11.05 -2.39 -13.65
CA TYR A 70 10.45 -2.61 -14.96
C TYR A 70 11.20 -1.74 -15.98
N LYS A 71 11.59 -2.30 -17.12
CA LYS A 71 12.31 -1.58 -18.18
C LYS A 71 11.58 -1.68 -19.51
N SER A 72 11.46 -0.56 -20.20
CA SER A 72 11.12 -0.49 -21.61
C SER A 72 12.34 -0.05 -22.42
N SER A 73 12.17 0.20 -23.73
CA SER A 73 13.26 0.70 -24.58
C SER A 73 13.83 2.05 -24.10
N HIS A 74 13.03 2.89 -23.47
CA HIS A 74 13.39 4.27 -23.12
C HIS A 74 13.14 4.64 -21.67
N HIS A 75 12.32 3.84 -20.93
CA HIS A 75 11.81 4.20 -19.63
C HIS A 75 12.09 3.13 -18.59
N THR A 76 12.20 3.55 -17.34
CA THR A 76 12.30 2.67 -16.19
C THR A 76 11.24 3.06 -15.17
N LEU A 77 10.56 2.05 -14.61
CA LEU A 77 9.68 2.19 -13.45
C LEU A 77 10.25 1.37 -12.32
N LEU A 78 10.38 1.99 -11.15
CA LEU A 78 10.76 1.34 -9.89
C LEU A 78 9.52 1.21 -9.00
N PHE A 79 9.20 0.00 -8.60
CA PHE A 79 8.31 -0.30 -7.49
C PHE A 79 9.14 -0.87 -6.34
N ARG A 80 9.22 -0.15 -5.23
CA ARG A 80 9.94 -0.56 -4.00
C ARG A 80 8.94 -0.79 -2.89
N ILE A 81 9.06 -1.90 -2.16
CA ILE A 81 8.16 -2.23 -1.07
C ILE A 81 8.91 -2.76 0.16
N TYR A 82 8.44 -2.35 1.34
CA TYR A 82 8.89 -2.82 2.66
C TYR A 82 7.71 -3.38 3.42
N ILE A 83 7.92 -4.50 4.11
CA ILE A 83 6.96 -5.05 5.06
C ILE A 83 7.53 -4.87 6.46
N ASP A 84 6.93 -3.98 7.22
CA ASP A 84 7.36 -3.67 8.58
C ASP A 84 6.78 -4.70 9.58
N PRO A 85 7.37 -4.83 10.79
CA PRO A 85 6.91 -5.80 11.78
C PRO A 85 5.47 -5.59 12.25
N SER A 86 5.00 -4.33 12.20
CA SER A 86 3.64 -3.97 12.63
C SER A 86 3.15 -2.70 11.90
N PRO A 87 1.83 -2.44 11.86
CA PRO A 87 1.29 -1.18 11.36
C PRO A 87 1.84 0.05 12.08
N LYS A 88 2.09 -0.06 13.40
CA LYS A 88 2.71 1.04 14.17
C LYS A 88 4.13 1.32 13.69
N ALA A 89 4.95 0.29 13.49
CA ALA A 89 6.31 0.45 12.96
C ALA A 89 6.29 1.09 11.56
N ALA A 90 5.36 0.67 10.69
CA ALA A 90 5.18 1.28 9.37
C ALA A 90 4.80 2.76 9.47
N THR A 91 3.89 3.13 10.38
CA THR A 91 3.51 4.52 10.62
C THR A 91 4.69 5.38 11.08
N ASP A 92 5.42 4.92 12.10
CA ASP A 92 6.57 5.65 12.66
C ASP A 92 7.68 5.85 11.59
N LEU A 93 7.96 4.80 10.81
CA LEU A 93 8.96 4.86 9.73
C LEU A 93 8.51 5.73 8.54
N PHE A 94 7.22 5.70 8.20
CA PHE A 94 6.67 6.53 7.13
C PHE A 94 6.73 8.02 7.50
N ALA A 95 6.34 8.37 8.73
CA ALA A 95 6.48 9.72 9.24
C ALA A 95 7.94 10.20 9.26
N LYS A 96 8.87 9.33 9.67
CA LYS A 96 10.29 9.61 9.64
C LYS A 96 10.83 9.84 8.22
N LEU A 97 10.44 9.01 7.25
CA LEU A 97 10.79 9.21 5.84
C LEU A 97 10.27 10.55 5.32
N LYS A 98 9.01 10.86 5.60
CA LYS A 98 8.40 12.14 5.21
C LYS A 98 9.11 13.34 5.82
N PHE A 99 9.55 13.25 7.09
CA PHE A 99 10.32 14.29 7.75
C PHE A 99 11.67 14.54 7.08
N TYR A 100 12.43 13.48 6.74
CA TYR A 100 13.78 13.63 6.17
C TYR A 100 13.78 13.87 4.67
N PHE A 101 12.85 13.32 3.93
CA PHE A 101 12.86 13.32 2.46
C PHE A 101 11.62 13.95 1.82
N GLY A 102 10.61 14.29 2.61
CA GLY A 102 9.33 14.79 2.13
C GLY A 102 9.22 16.32 2.06
N SER A 103 10.33 17.06 2.16
CA SER A 103 10.30 18.52 1.98
C SER A 103 9.71 18.87 0.61
N GLY A 104 8.71 19.75 0.58
CA GLY A 104 7.97 20.08 -0.65
C GLY A 104 7.00 19.00 -1.14
N SER A 105 6.72 17.97 -0.33
CA SER A 105 5.77 16.93 -0.71
C SER A 105 4.32 17.40 -0.76
N THR A 106 3.54 16.81 -1.67
CA THR A 106 2.10 17.04 -1.79
C THR A 106 1.34 15.81 -1.27
N PRO A 107 0.41 15.98 -0.30
CA PRO A 107 -0.43 14.87 0.16
C PRO A 107 -1.32 14.32 -0.96
N VAL A 108 -1.51 12.99 -0.96
CA VAL A 108 -2.47 12.30 -1.83
C VAL A 108 -3.56 11.71 -0.94
N THR A 109 -4.82 12.03 -1.24
CA THR A 109 -5.98 11.56 -0.47
C THR A 109 -6.56 10.27 -1.04
N ASN A 110 -7.23 9.48 -0.19
CA ASN A 110 -7.93 8.25 -0.59
C ASN A 110 -7.01 7.16 -1.18
N LEU A 111 -5.73 7.18 -0.83
CA LEU A 111 -4.76 6.18 -1.28
C LEU A 111 -4.03 5.57 -0.07
N GLY A 112 -4.25 4.28 0.16
CA GLY A 112 -3.72 3.60 1.34
C GLY A 112 -4.28 4.19 2.65
N ASP A 113 -3.45 4.13 3.70
CA ASP A 113 -3.75 4.80 4.99
C ASP A 113 -3.12 6.19 5.04
N GLU A 114 -2.03 6.40 4.29
CA GLU A 114 -1.36 7.68 4.07
C GLU A 114 -0.55 7.63 2.78
N ALA A 115 -0.57 8.72 1.99
CA ALA A 115 0.24 8.85 0.80
C ALA A 115 0.69 10.29 0.55
N TYR A 116 1.85 10.44 -0.11
CA TYR A 116 2.32 11.73 -0.60
C TYR A 116 3.20 11.56 -1.84
N ILE A 117 3.27 12.59 -2.67
CA ILE A 117 4.22 12.72 -3.77
C ILE A 117 5.35 13.62 -3.27
N ASP A 118 6.59 13.17 -3.38
CA ASP A 118 7.75 13.97 -3.01
C ASP A 118 8.13 15.00 -4.09
N ALA A 119 9.12 15.85 -3.80
CA ALA A 119 9.58 16.91 -4.72
C ALA A 119 10.20 16.37 -6.03
N ASN A 120 10.57 15.08 -6.07
CA ASN A 120 11.10 14.40 -7.26
C ASN A 120 10.02 13.61 -8.00
N HIS A 121 8.75 13.83 -7.65
CA HIS A 121 7.59 13.16 -8.18
C HIS A 121 7.45 11.67 -7.79
N GLY A 122 8.26 11.14 -6.88
CA GLY A 122 8.09 9.80 -6.35
C GLY A 122 6.83 9.69 -5.48
N LEU A 123 6.01 8.68 -5.69
CA LEU A 123 4.79 8.43 -4.91
C LEU A 123 5.09 7.45 -3.77
N HIS A 124 4.91 7.91 -2.54
CA HIS A 124 5.05 7.13 -1.32
C HIS A 124 3.68 6.78 -0.76
N VAL A 125 3.47 5.54 -0.37
CA VAL A 125 2.20 5.04 0.19
C VAL A 125 2.47 4.13 1.38
N ARG A 126 1.65 4.26 2.42
CA ARG A 126 1.56 3.32 3.55
C ARG A 126 0.19 2.65 3.54
N LYS A 127 0.18 1.32 3.73
CA LYS A 127 -1.04 0.52 3.91
C LYS A 127 -0.79 -0.59 4.93
N GLY A 128 -1.47 -0.54 6.07
CA GLY A 128 -1.25 -1.50 7.15
C GLY A 128 0.22 -1.52 7.59
N LYS A 129 0.86 -2.68 7.49
CA LYS A 129 2.30 -2.88 7.76
C LYS A 129 3.19 -2.69 6.54
N ALA A 130 2.62 -2.41 5.36
CA ALA A 130 3.38 -2.19 4.14
C ALA A 130 3.64 -0.70 3.91
N ARG A 131 4.84 -0.39 3.43
CA ARG A 131 5.21 0.91 2.86
C ARG A 131 5.79 0.66 1.49
N PHE A 132 5.31 1.39 0.49
CA PHE A 132 5.85 1.26 -0.85
C PHE A 132 6.04 2.60 -1.54
N PHE A 133 6.84 2.57 -2.59
CA PHE A 133 7.28 3.71 -3.36
C PHE A 133 7.23 3.39 -4.84
N ILE A 134 6.70 4.29 -5.64
CA ILE A 134 6.67 4.19 -7.10
C ILE A 134 7.39 5.40 -7.67
N ASP A 135 8.43 5.14 -8.46
CA ASP A 135 9.23 6.17 -9.11
C ASP A 135 9.52 5.79 -10.57
N GLY A 136 9.92 6.76 -11.36
CA GLY A 136 10.26 6.59 -12.77
C GLY A 136 9.38 7.45 -13.69
N GLU A 137 9.44 7.16 -14.98
CA GLU A 137 8.80 7.96 -16.01
C GLU A 137 7.30 7.65 -16.13
N ALA A 138 6.51 8.23 -15.23
CA ALA A 138 5.06 8.16 -15.20
C ALA A 138 4.48 9.52 -14.74
N THR A 139 3.27 9.85 -15.13
CA THR A 139 2.55 10.99 -14.55
C THR A 139 2.08 10.66 -13.13
N ASN A 140 1.77 11.68 -12.33
CA ASN A 140 1.24 11.46 -10.98
C ASN A 140 -0.04 10.60 -11.02
N GLN A 141 -0.95 10.87 -11.97
CA GLN A 141 -2.18 10.08 -12.13
C GLN A 141 -1.90 8.60 -12.45
N GLN A 142 -0.91 8.31 -13.29
CA GLN A 142 -0.50 6.94 -13.60
C GLN A 142 0.07 6.24 -12.36
N ARG A 143 0.94 6.93 -11.58
CA ARG A 143 1.46 6.39 -10.30
C ARG A 143 0.34 6.11 -9.31
N GLU A 144 -0.61 7.03 -9.14
CA GLU A 144 -1.77 6.85 -8.26
C GLU A 144 -2.64 5.66 -8.70
N THR A 145 -2.85 5.48 -10.01
CA THR A 145 -3.59 4.33 -10.56
C THR A 145 -2.89 3.00 -10.21
N LEU A 146 -1.57 2.92 -10.44
CA LEU A 146 -0.77 1.74 -10.09
C LEU A 146 -0.81 1.47 -8.58
N ALA A 147 -0.62 2.53 -7.78
CA ALA A 147 -0.59 2.44 -6.32
C ALA A 147 -1.94 2.02 -5.72
N THR A 148 -3.06 2.44 -6.29
CA THR A 148 -4.40 2.02 -5.88
C THR A 148 -4.57 0.51 -6.06
N GLY A 149 -4.11 -0.04 -7.19
CA GLY A 149 -4.14 -1.48 -7.44
C GLY A 149 -3.28 -2.27 -6.45
N ILE A 150 -2.10 -1.75 -6.06
CA ILE A 150 -1.23 -2.37 -5.05
C ILE A 150 -1.86 -2.29 -3.67
N ALA A 151 -2.34 -1.11 -3.26
CA ALA A 151 -2.93 -0.90 -1.93
C ALA A 151 -4.19 -1.74 -1.68
N GLY A 152 -4.93 -2.06 -2.75
CA GLY A 152 -6.10 -2.95 -2.68
C GLY A 152 -5.77 -4.43 -2.46
N GLN A 153 -4.51 -4.82 -2.56
CA GLN A 153 -4.02 -6.20 -2.35
C GLN A 153 -3.28 -6.36 -1.00
N LEU A 154 -3.12 -5.29 -0.23
CA LEU A 154 -2.43 -5.22 1.06
C LEU A 154 -3.43 -4.99 2.20
#